data_534ac96b2dbc29f26e025ffe801a895d
#
_entry.id   534ac96b2dbc29f26e025ffe801a895d
#
_cell.length_a   1.000
_cell.length_b   1.000
_cell.length_c   1.000
_cell.angle_alpha   90.00
_cell.angle_beta   90.00
_cell.angle_gamma   90.00
#
_symmetry.space_group_name_H-M   'P 1'
#
loop_
_entity.id
_entity.type
_entity.pdbx_description
1 polymer ?
#
loop_
_entity_poly.entity_id
_entity_poly.type
_entity_poly.pdbx_seq_one_letter_code
_entity_poly.pdbx_strand_id
1 'polypeptide(L)'
;MMNTTDIRTLARKSGMPYIDISREAPDQRCIRLLKERFARDYNSLPIRFLGDGVLVAISDPEQKDIVDTLSTHMGRKVYPALADAEAIQKAIDQYYANGNGKKEAESAEPTRRSRIISIISNKGGVGKTHVALNLARIISGCKKKVLLIDADLGNADISNKLALFPEYTLYDFLLGDVDLDSMIEKTSLGFDLIAGSSGEFKLANINYIQRSKFIRSFRNISQRYDFTIFDLSAGITTTVLDFALASDEIIIVSTPQDIIAGYACIKACFQQFMAIEEKLLDKVEFYKPSRVFSPWVVMNQISNLNQGIFIFNRICQTADERINSIETFFSVKPQYLGGVLYDKEAIRAAESQRKPFTLVNPKSKPSQCLDYLGRIVMEPPEIRSYNQELRGGLGRFAMIFGMS
;
A
#
# COMPACT_ATOMS: atom_id res chain seq x y z
N MET A 1 11.28 16.91 40.81
CA MET A 1 10.83 15.75 40.06
C MET A 1 9.31 15.85 39.94
N MET A 2 8.80 16.23 38.76
CA MET A 2 7.35 16.20 38.51
C MET A 2 6.93 14.75 38.33
N ASN A 3 5.94 14.32 39.11
CA ASN A 3 5.43 12.95 39.06
C ASN A 3 4.57 12.77 37.79
N THR A 4 4.55 11.58 37.17
CA THR A 4 3.78 11.27 35.94
C THR A 4 2.31 11.72 36.03
N THR A 5 1.76 11.79 37.23
CA THR A 5 0.41 12.28 37.52
C THR A 5 0.30 13.80 37.29
N ASP A 6 1.36 14.56 37.51
CA ASP A 6 1.39 16.01 37.33
C ASP A 6 1.42 16.41 35.87
N ILE A 7 2.16 15.68 35.03
CA ILE A 7 2.29 15.97 33.58
C ILE A 7 1.01 15.68 32.82
N ARG A 8 0.29 14.60 33.16
CA ARG A 8 -1.03 14.31 32.59
C ARG A 8 -2.06 15.38 32.95
N THR A 9 -1.98 15.91 34.17
CA THR A 9 -2.83 16.99 34.60
C THR A 9 -2.48 18.30 33.87
N LEU A 10 -1.19 18.55 33.63
CA LEU A 10 -0.71 19.69 32.86
C LEU A 10 -1.15 19.59 31.40
N ALA A 11 -1.07 18.41 30.78
CA ALA A 11 -1.53 18.15 29.43
C ALA A 11 -3.03 18.47 29.26
N ARG A 12 -3.86 18.04 30.22
CA ARG A 12 -5.29 18.38 30.23
C ARG A 12 -5.55 19.87 30.36
N LYS A 13 -4.80 20.58 31.21
CA LYS A 13 -4.94 22.04 31.39
C LYS A 13 -4.50 22.83 30.17
N SER A 14 -3.46 22.39 29.46
CA SER A 14 -2.92 23.05 28.26
C SER A 14 -3.66 22.66 26.98
N GLY A 15 -4.56 21.67 27.03
CA GLY A 15 -5.23 21.14 25.84
C GLY A 15 -4.31 20.37 24.89
N MET A 16 -3.13 19.93 25.36
CA MET A 16 -2.18 19.15 24.57
C MET A 16 -2.33 17.65 24.85
N PRO A 17 -2.16 16.78 23.85
CA PRO A 17 -2.13 15.35 24.10
C PRO A 17 -0.93 14.97 24.96
N TYR A 18 -1.08 13.97 25.83
CA TYR A 18 0.02 13.35 26.59
C TYR A 18 0.53 12.12 25.85
N ILE A 19 1.85 11.95 25.79
CA ILE A 19 2.50 10.77 25.21
C ILE A 19 3.45 10.11 26.23
N ASP A 20 3.36 8.79 26.34
CA ASP A 20 4.27 7.98 27.15
C ASP A 20 5.37 7.39 26.24
N ILE A 21 6.51 8.05 26.21
CA ILE A 21 7.66 7.66 25.35
C ILE A 21 8.16 6.25 25.68
N SER A 22 7.98 5.77 26.93
CA SER A 22 8.43 4.42 27.31
C SER A 22 7.64 3.31 26.60
N ARG A 23 6.44 3.62 26.10
CA ARG A 23 5.53 2.70 25.42
C ARG A 23 5.47 2.87 23.91
N GLU A 24 5.99 3.96 23.39
CA GLU A 24 5.96 4.27 21.97
C GLU A 24 7.37 4.56 21.45
N ALA A 25 7.95 3.60 20.74
CA ALA A 25 9.28 3.78 20.15
C ALA A 25 9.24 4.83 19.03
N PRO A 26 10.09 5.86 19.07
CA PRO A 26 10.16 6.89 18.03
C PRO A 26 10.51 6.29 16.65
N ASP A 27 9.87 6.80 15.61
CA ASP A 27 10.23 6.47 14.22
C ASP A 27 11.59 7.13 13.90
N GLN A 28 12.58 6.31 13.57
CA GLN A 28 13.92 6.78 13.23
C GLN A 28 13.93 7.82 12.08
N ARG A 29 12.96 7.75 11.18
CA ARG A 29 12.82 8.73 10.09
C ARG A 29 12.40 10.10 10.61
N CYS A 30 11.59 10.15 11.67
CA CYS A 30 11.23 11.39 12.34
C CYS A 30 12.42 11.95 13.14
N ILE A 31 13.16 11.09 13.84
CA ILE A 31 14.38 11.46 14.56
C ILE A 31 15.38 12.17 13.64
N ARG A 32 15.56 11.70 12.42
CA ARG A 32 16.47 12.29 11.42
C ARG A 32 16.05 13.69 10.94
N LEU A 33 14.79 14.08 11.10
CA LEU A 33 14.31 15.41 10.71
C LEU A 33 14.76 16.50 11.67
N LEU A 34 15.10 16.16 12.91
CA LEU A 34 15.59 17.09 13.92
C LEU A 34 17.04 16.75 14.26
N LYS A 35 17.95 17.72 14.17
CA LYS A 35 19.35 17.48 14.56
C LYS A 35 19.43 17.32 16.08
N GLU A 36 20.31 16.44 16.57
CA GLU A 36 20.53 16.15 17.99
C GLU A 36 20.67 17.42 18.84
N ARG A 37 21.43 18.40 18.36
CA ARG A 37 21.60 19.67 19.04
C ARG A 37 20.26 20.33 19.39
N PHE A 38 19.35 20.42 18.41
CA PHE A 38 18.04 21.05 18.63
C PHE A 38 17.13 20.16 19.50
N ALA A 39 17.22 18.84 19.37
CA ALA A 39 16.50 17.92 20.25
C ALA A 39 16.88 18.15 21.72
N ARG A 40 18.16 18.35 21.99
CA ARG A 40 18.69 18.65 23.35
C ARG A 40 18.35 20.05 23.79
N ASP A 41 18.61 21.08 22.96
CA ASP A 41 18.40 22.48 23.27
C ASP A 41 16.93 22.77 23.65
N TYR A 42 16.00 22.13 22.97
CA TYR A 42 14.56 22.31 23.18
C TYR A 42 13.89 21.19 23.97
N ASN A 43 14.64 20.23 24.49
CA ASN A 43 14.13 19.04 25.18
C ASN A 43 12.92 18.45 24.45
N SER A 44 13.11 18.13 23.17
CA SER A 44 12.05 17.71 22.23
C SER A 44 12.48 16.48 21.45
N LEU A 45 11.53 15.58 21.19
CA LEU A 45 11.79 14.33 20.46
C LEU A 45 10.73 14.10 19.39
N PRO A 46 11.10 14.02 18.11
CA PRO A 46 10.20 13.60 17.08
C PRO A 46 9.79 12.13 17.28
N ILE A 47 8.47 11.88 17.33
CA ILE A 47 7.96 10.53 17.63
C ILE A 47 7.52 9.80 16.37
N ARG A 48 6.61 10.38 15.60
CA ARG A 48 6.05 9.76 14.40
C ARG A 48 5.47 10.81 13.46
N PHE A 49 5.30 10.43 12.22
CA PHE A 49 4.54 11.27 11.29
C PHE A 49 3.06 11.31 11.68
N LEU A 50 2.46 12.48 11.58
CA LEU A 50 1.05 12.72 11.86
C LEU A 50 0.47 13.64 10.79
N GLY A 51 -0.32 13.08 9.87
CA GLY A 51 -0.85 13.84 8.73
C GLY A 51 0.25 14.47 7.87
N ASP A 52 0.14 15.80 7.68
CA ASP A 52 1.10 16.64 6.94
C ASP A 52 2.34 17.04 7.75
N GLY A 53 2.42 16.60 9.02
CA GLY A 53 3.50 16.98 9.93
C GLY A 53 4.08 15.82 10.74
N VAL A 54 4.66 16.18 11.87
CA VAL A 54 5.32 15.27 12.80
C VAL A 54 4.81 15.51 14.20
N LEU A 55 4.44 14.44 14.90
CA LEU A 55 4.18 14.46 16.33
C LEU A 55 5.51 14.56 17.05
N VAL A 56 5.68 15.61 17.86
CA VAL A 56 6.89 15.87 18.61
C VAL A 56 6.57 15.93 20.10
N ALA A 57 7.24 15.09 20.86
CA ALA A 57 7.19 15.16 22.33
C ALA A 57 7.97 16.40 22.81
N ILE A 58 7.35 17.19 23.68
CA ILE A 58 7.93 18.36 24.34
C ILE A 58 7.68 18.28 25.83
N SER A 59 8.53 18.91 26.64
CA SER A 59 8.43 18.85 28.10
C SER A 59 7.65 20.01 28.73
N ASP A 60 7.50 21.12 28.01
CA ASP A 60 6.92 22.36 28.52
C ASP A 60 5.85 22.92 27.57
N PRO A 61 4.57 23.03 28.00
CA PRO A 61 3.49 23.54 27.19
C PRO A 61 3.49 25.06 27.01
N GLU A 62 4.26 25.78 27.82
CA GLU A 62 4.30 27.26 27.79
C GLU A 62 5.26 27.81 26.74
N GLN A 63 6.13 26.97 26.19
CA GLN A 63 7.06 27.35 25.12
C GLN A 63 6.36 27.43 23.76
N LYS A 64 5.48 28.42 23.57
CA LYS A 64 4.69 28.57 22.35
C LYS A 64 5.54 28.72 21.08
N ASP A 65 6.71 29.36 21.17
CA ASP A 65 7.61 29.60 20.04
C ASP A 65 8.39 28.35 19.60
N ILE A 66 8.41 27.31 20.46
CA ILE A 66 9.14 26.08 20.16
C ILE A 66 8.53 25.32 18.97
N VAL A 67 7.20 25.33 18.82
CA VAL A 67 6.48 24.63 17.76
C VAL A 67 6.85 25.19 16.39
N ASP A 68 6.89 26.53 16.28
CA ASP A 68 7.25 27.20 15.03
C ASP A 68 8.74 27.02 14.71
N THR A 69 9.58 27.09 15.75
CA THR A 69 11.02 26.85 15.62
C THR A 69 11.30 25.42 15.14
N LEU A 70 10.70 24.41 15.77
CA LEU A 70 10.85 23.02 15.37
C LEU A 70 10.28 22.78 13.97
N SER A 71 9.14 23.39 13.63
CA SER A 71 8.55 23.31 12.29
C SER A 71 9.52 23.82 11.22
N THR A 72 10.19 24.94 11.50
CA THR A 72 11.20 25.52 10.60
C THR A 72 12.41 24.60 10.44
N HIS A 73 12.94 24.03 11.54
CA HIS A 73 14.10 23.15 11.50
C HIS A 73 13.81 21.81 10.83
N MET A 74 12.59 21.29 10.99
CA MET A 74 12.18 20.00 10.40
C MET A 74 11.64 20.15 8.98
N GLY A 75 11.34 21.37 8.52
CA GLY A 75 10.71 21.64 7.24
C GLY A 75 9.29 21.05 7.13
N ARG A 76 8.64 20.82 8.28
CA ARG A 76 7.32 20.17 8.37
C ARG A 76 6.54 20.74 9.55
N LYS A 77 5.23 20.69 9.45
CA LYS A 77 4.33 21.07 10.54
C LYS A 77 4.58 20.21 11.76
N VAL A 78 4.65 20.81 12.93
CA VAL A 78 4.85 20.13 14.21
C VAL A 78 3.53 20.09 14.97
N TYR A 79 3.20 18.90 15.44
CA TYR A 79 2.08 18.65 16.36
C TYR A 79 2.69 18.33 17.72
N PRO A 80 2.59 19.24 18.72
CA PRO A 80 3.19 19.03 20.03
C PRO A 80 2.37 18.04 20.85
N ALA A 81 3.07 17.19 21.62
CA ALA A 81 2.51 16.37 22.68
C ALA A 81 3.37 16.48 23.94
N LEU A 82 2.74 16.56 25.11
CA LEU A 82 3.48 16.62 26.36
C LEU A 82 4.00 15.24 26.75
N ALA A 83 5.27 15.22 27.20
CA ALA A 83 5.90 14.02 27.73
C ALA A 83 6.82 14.36 28.90
N ASP A 84 7.19 13.35 29.67
CA ASP A 84 8.12 13.49 30.78
C ASP A 84 9.49 13.96 30.29
N ALA A 85 10.04 15.00 30.93
CA ALA A 85 11.30 15.62 30.55
C ALA A 85 12.49 14.64 30.63
N GLU A 86 12.53 13.79 31.66
CA GLU A 86 13.57 12.78 31.83
C GLU A 86 13.42 11.66 30.81
N ALA A 87 12.18 11.28 30.48
CA ALA A 87 11.90 10.29 29.44
C ALA A 87 12.34 10.80 28.05
N ILE A 88 12.11 12.09 27.74
CA ILE A 88 12.61 12.71 26.51
C ILE A 88 14.15 12.66 26.47
N GLN A 89 14.84 13.06 27.55
CA GLN A 89 16.30 13.05 27.60
C GLN A 89 16.89 11.65 27.43
N LYS A 90 16.34 10.65 28.14
CA LYS A 90 16.75 9.25 27.99
C LYS A 90 16.56 8.75 26.56
N ALA A 91 15.45 9.11 25.92
CA ALA A 91 15.19 8.76 24.55
C ALA A 91 16.14 9.47 23.56
N ILE A 92 16.46 10.76 23.79
CA ILE A 92 17.47 11.48 23.01
C ILE A 92 18.82 10.76 23.12
N ASP A 93 19.25 10.40 24.33
CA ASP A 93 20.49 9.65 24.53
C ASP A 93 20.46 8.29 23.83
N GLN A 94 19.35 7.59 23.90
CA GLN A 94 19.19 6.29 23.26
C GLN A 94 19.21 6.36 21.72
N TYR A 95 18.50 7.32 21.14
CA TYR A 95 18.26 7.35 19.69
C TYR A 95 19.28 8.18 18.91
N TYR A 96 19.95 9.15 19.55
CA TYR A 96 21.00 9.96 18.92
C TYR A 96 22.43 9.51 19.30
N ALA A 97 22.69 8.99 20.53
CA ALA A 97 24.03 8.58 20.98
C ALA A 97 24.53 7.26 20.35
N ASN A 98 23.65 6.38 19.89
CA ASN A 98 24.04 5.20 19.15
C ASN A 98 24.46 5.59 17.73
N GLY A 99 25.54 6.31 17.59
CA GLY A 99 26.32 6.70 16.42
C GLY A 99 25.98 6.19 14.97
N ASN A 100 24.82 5.66 14.75
CA ASN A 100 24.33 5.21 13.43
C ASN A 100 23.96 6.36 12.47
N GLY A 101 24.09 7.62 12.90
CA GLY A 101 23.89 8.78 12.03
C GLY A 101 25.04 9.10 11.09
N LYS A 102 26.24 8.51 11.29
CA LYS A 102 27.43 8.90 10.52
C LYS A 102 28.00 7.86 9.56
N LYS A 103 27.59 6.59 9.65
CA LYS A 103 28.12 5.54 8.73
C LYS A 103 27.16 5.04 7.66
N GLU A 104 25.86 5.34 7.76
CA GLU A 104 24.89 4.97 6.73
C GLU A 104 24.44 6.15 5.85
N ALA A 105 24.90 7.38 6.12
CA ALA A 105 24.52 8.58 5.35
C ALA A 105 25.24 8.72 4.00
N GLU A 106 26.25 7.89 3.70
CA GLU A 106 26.96 7.92 2.40
C GLU A 106 26.57 6.79 1.44
N SER A 107 25.69 5.87 1.82
CA SER A 107 25.23 4.79 0.92
C SER A 107 23.75 4.46 0.98
N ALA A 108 22.92 5.18 1.72
CA ALA A 108 21.48 5.03 1.67
C ALA A 108 20.91 6.06 0.68
N GLU A 109 20.66 5.62 -0.54
CA GLU A 109 19.58 6.19 -1.34
C GLU A 109 18.34 6.36 -0.43
N PRO A 110 17.53 7.44 -0.60
CA PRO A 110 16.32 7.61 0.21
C PRO A 110 15.55 6.29 0.18
N THR A 111 15.31 5.69 1.33
CA THR A 111 14.63 4.38 1.44
C THR A 111 13.31 4.51 0.69
N ARG A 112 13.32 4.08 -0.55
CA ARG A 112 12.17 4.07 -1.45
C ARG A 112 11.13 3.20 -0.78
N ARG A 113 10.04 3.80 -0.34
CA ARG A 113 8.93 3.06 0.24
C ARG A 113 8.46 2.05 -0.81
N SER A 114 8.40 0.77 -0.44
CA SER A 114 7.78 -0.24 -1.28
C SER A 114 6.39 0.20 -1.71
N ARG A 115 6.09 0.05 -2.98
CA ARG A 115 4.75 0.32 -3.52
C ARG A 115 3.99 -0.99 -3.60
N ILE A 116 2.87 -1.03 -2.92
CA ILE A 116 1.98 -2.19 -2.89
C ILE A 116 0.84 -1.97 -3.86
N ILE A 117 0.71 -2.86 -4.83
CA ILE A 117 -0.26 -2.79 -5.91
C ILE A 117 -1.14 -4.03 -5.86
N SER A 118 -2.46 -3.86 -5.77
CA SER A 118 -3.41 -4.96 -5.90
C SER A 118 -4.07 -4.95 -7.28
N ILE A 119 -4.13 -6.12 -7.90
CA ILE A 119 -4.82 -6.33 -9.17
C ILE A 119 -6.09 -7.12 -8.90
N ILE A 120 -7.23 -6.54 -9.25
CA ILE A 120 -8.55 -7.09 -8.96
C ILE A 120 -9.47 -7.07 -10.17
N SER A 121 -10.51 -7.87 -10.12
CA SER A 121 -11.64 -7.81 -11.04
C SER A 121 -12.89 -8.42 -10.42
N ASN A 122 -14.07 -8.02 -10.88
CA ASN A 122 -15.31 -8.65 -10.41
C ASN A 122 -15.55 -10.03 -11.04
N LYS A 123 -14.92 -10.34 -12.16
CA LYS A 123 -15.17 -11.58 -12.91
C LYS A 123 -13.89 -12.35 -13.20
N GLY A 124 -14.00 -13.69 -13.20
CA GLY A 124 -12.91 -14.57 -13.64
C GLY A 124 -12.69 -14.50 -15.17
N GLY A 125 -11.49 -14.87 -15.62
CA GLY A 125 -11.16 -14.94 -17.05
C GLY A 125 -10.85 -13.60 -17.74
N VAL A 126 -10.91 -12.47 -17.02
CA VAL A 126 -10.57 -11.15 -17.60
C VAL A 126 -9.07 -10.93 -17.79
N GLY A 127 -8.23 -11.86 -17.31
CA GLY A 127 -6.78 -11.81 -17.48
C GLY A 127 -5.99 -11.12 -16.38
N LYS A 128 -6.53 -10.99 -15.14
CA LYS A 128 -5.83 -10.43 -13.99
C LYS A 128 -4.43 -11.01 -13.81
N THR A 129 -4.35 -12.34 -13.67
CA THR A 129 -3.11 -13.09 -13.49
C THR A 129 -2.09 -12.83 -14.60
N HIS A 130 -2.53 -12.72 -15.85
CA HIS A 130 -1.63 -12.36 -16.95
C HIS A 130 -1.11 -10.93 -16.80
N VAL A 131 -1.95 -9.98 -16.39
CA VAL A 131 -1.52 -8.60 -16.13
C VAL A 131 -0.53 -8.57 -14.98
N ALA A 132 -0.82 -9.23 -13.85
CA ALA A 132 0.04 -9.29 -12.66
C ALA A 132 1.42 -9.87 -12.99
N LEU A 133 1.44 -11.04 -13.62
CA LEU A 133 2.64 -11.77 -13.97
C LEU A 133 3.55 -10.98 -14.93
N ASN A 134 2.96 -10.38 -15.96
CA ASN A 134 3.72 -9.64 -16.96
C ASN A 134 4.19 -8.29 -16.42
N LEU A 135 3.40 -7.59 -15.57
CA LEU A 135 3.85 -6.38 -14.88
C LEU A 135 5.03 -6.69 -13.95
N ALA A 136 4.96 -7.77 -13.15
CA ALA A 136 6.06 -8.19 -12.29
C ALA A 136 7.35 -8.43 -13.11
N ARG A 137 7.23 -9.11 -14.26
CA ARG A 137 8.37 -9.36 -15.15
C ARG A 137 8.94 -8.08 -15.77
N ILE A 138 8.09 -7.16 -16.21
CA ILE A 138 8.53 -5.90 -16.83
C ILE A 138 9.25 -5.02 -15.79
N ILE A 139 8.64 -4.85 -14.62
CA ILE A 139 9.19 -4.01 -13.56
C ILE A 139 10.53 -4.58 -13.06
N SER A 140 10.62 -5.89 -12.86
CA SER A 140 11.87 -6.54 -12.48
C SER A 140 12.95 -6.44 -13.56
N GLY A 141 12.57 -6.47 -14.84
CA GLY A 141 13.45 -6.23 -15.96
C GLY A 141 14.10 -4.84 -15.96
N CYS A 142 13.48 -3.87 -15.29
CA CYS A 142 14.01 -2.53 -15.04
C CYS A 142 14.85 -2.43 -13.75
N LYS A 143 15.43 -3.54 -13.29
CA LYS A 143 16.29 -3.65 -12.10
C LYS A 143 15.57 -3.23 -10.79
N LYS A 144 14.26 -3.40 -10.72
CA LYS A 144 13.49 -3.21 -9.50
C LYS A 144 13.32 -4.55 -8.78
N LYS A 145 13.40 -4.54 -7.46
CA LYS A 145 13.06 -5.70 -6.64
C LYS A 145 11.55 -5.83 -6.59
N VAL A 146 11.02 -6.93 -7.10
CA VAL A 146 9.56 -7.17 -7.19
C VAL A 146 9.21 -8.44 -6.45
N LEU A 147 8.18 -8.38 -5.62
CA LEU A 147 7.50 -9.53 -5.03
C LEU A 147 6.11 -9.65 -5.68
N LEU A 148 5.86 -10.78 -6.33
CA LEU A 148 4.53 -11.15 -6.81
C LEU A 148 3.89 -12.12 -5.83
N ILE A 149 2.64 -11.89 -5.46
CA ILE A 149 1.91 -12.70 -4.50
C ILE A 149 0.63 -13.19 -5.18
N ASP A 150 0.53 -14.49 -5.31
CA ASP A 150 -0.70 -15.15 -5.78
C ASP A 150 -1.66 -15.27 -4.59
N ALA A 151 -2.55 -14.31 -4.46
CA ALA A 151 -3.55 -14.26 -3.40
C ALA A 151 -4.94 -14.77 -3.86
N ASP A 152 -5.01 -15.48 -4.98
CA ASP A 152 -6.19 -16.24 -5.38
C ASP A 152 -6.18 -17.63 -4.73
N LEU A 153 -6.46 -17.67 -3.41
CA LEU A 153 -6.39 -18.89 -2.61
C LEU A 153 -7.38 -19.99 -3.04
N GLY A 154 -8.34 -19.65 -3.88
CA GLY A 154 -9.31 -20.65 -4.39
C GLY A 154 -8.90 -21.25 -5.73
N ASN A 155 -8.07 -20.55 -6.49
CA ASN A 155 -7.68 -20.92 -7.83
C ASN A 155 -6.33 -20.33 -8.21
N ALA A 156 -5.34 -20.55 -7.36
CA ALA A 156 -3.97 -20.09 -7.60
C ALA A 156 -3.44 -20.67 -8.92
N ASP A 157 -3.02 -19.80 -9.82
CA ASP A 157 -2.68 -20.17 -11.19
C ASP A 157 -1.26 -19.75 -11.61
N ILE A 158 -0.61 -18.86 -10.85
CA ILE A 158 0.72 -18.35 -11.20
C ILE A 158 1.76 -19.48 -11.20
N SER A 159 1.76 -20.33 -10.18
CA SER A 159 2.70 -21.45 -10.08
C SER A 159 2.53 -22.44 -11.23
N ASN A 160 1.28 -22.75 -11.59
CA ASN A 160 0.95 -23.61 -12.74
C ASN A 160 1.42 -22.99 -14.05
N LYS A 161 1.18 -21.69 -14.24
CA LYS A 161 1.60 -20.94 -15.45
C LYS A 161 3.11 -20.86 -15.62
N LEU A 162 3.85 -20.99 -14.54
CA LEU A 162 5.32 -20.91 -14.53
C LEU A 162 6.00 -22.27 -14.37
N ALA A 163 5.24 -23.37 -14.23
CA ALA A 163 5.76 -24.70 -13.87
C ALA A 163 6.61 -24.69 -12.60
N LEU A 164 6.21 -23.91 -11.61
CA LEU A 164 6.82 -23.88 -10.30
C LEU A 164 6.08 -24.83 -9.35
N PHE A 165 6.83 -25.47 -8.46
CA PHE A 165 6.31 -26.38 -7.45
C PHE A 165 6.78 -25.92 -6.08
N PRO A 166 6.21 -24.85 -5.53
CA PRO A 166 6.61 -24.30 -4.24
C PRO A 166 6.41 -25.32 -3.13
N GLU A 167 7.36 -25.38 -2.20
CA GLU A 167 7.28 -26.26 -1.02
C GLU A 167 6.18 -25.80 -0.07
N TYR A 168 6.03 -24.48 0.07
CA TYR A 168 5.03 -23.85 0.92
C TYR A 168 4.19 -22.85 0.14
N THR A 169 2.93 -22.73 0.55
CA THR A 169 1.95 -21.85 -0.06
C THR A 169 1.38 -20.88 0.97
N LEU A 170 0.65 -19.88 0.50
CA LEU A 170 -0.03 -18.93 1.39
C LEU A 170 -0.99 -19.59 2.38
N TYR A 171 -1.46 -20.79 2.06
CA TYR A 171 -2.31 -21.61 2.95
C TYR A 171 -1.54 -22.08 4.19
N ASP A 172 -0.32 -22.57 4.01
CA ASP A 172 0.54 -23.05 5.11
C ASP A 172 0.86 -21.94 6.11
N PHE A 173 1.09 -20.73 5.61
CA PHE A 173 1.23 -19.55 6.46
C PHE A 173 -0.05 -19.21 7.26
N LEU A 174 -1.21 -19.33 6.64
CA LEU A 174 -2.49 -19.03 7.28
C LEU A 174 -2.84 -20.07 8.35
N LEU A 175 -2.43 -21.30 8.19
CA LEU A 175 -2.51 -22.34 9.23
C LEU A 175 -1.51 -22.10 10.38
N GLY A 176 -0.45 -21.36 10.13
CA GLY A 176 0.56 -21.01 11.11
C GLY A 176 1.77 -21.98 11.12
N ASP A 177 1.88 -22.83 10.11
CA ASP A 177 2.90 -23.85 10.01
C ASP A 177 4.26 -23.31 9.54
N VAL A 178 4.24 -22.19 8.78
CA VAL A 178 5.45 -21.56 8.22
C VAL A 178 5.39 -20.03 8.35
N ASP A 179 6.56 -19.40 8.28
CA ASP A 179 6.66 -17.95 8.14
C ASP A 179 6.66 -17.52 6.67
N LEU A 180 6.43 -16.23 6.41
CA LEU A 180 6.37 -15.71 5.04
C LEU A 180 7.73 -15.75 4.33
N ASP A 181 8.83 -15.68 5.07
CA ASP A 181 10.18 -15.73 4.49
C ASP A 181 10.46 -17.07 3.83
N SER A 182 10.02 -18.15 4.47
CA SER A 182 10.18 -19.52 3.96
C SER A 182 9.38 -19.80 2.68
N MET A 183 8.39 -18.96 2.38
CA MET A 183 7.53 -19.13 1.20
C MET A 183 8.01 -18.35 -0.03
N ILE A 184 9.08 -17.55 0.11
CA ILE A 184 9.57 -16.72 -1.00
C ILE A 184 10.36 -17.58 -1.97
N GLU A 185 9.76 -17.86 -3.12
CA GLU A 185 10.39 -18.54 -4.23
C GLU A 185 11.16 -17.54 -5.11
N LYS A 186 12.44 -17.80 -5.32
CA LYS A 186 13.29 -17.05 -6.25
C LYS A 186 13.05 -17.53 -7.66
N THR A 187 12.39 -16.72 -8.48
CA THR A 187 12.15 -17.12 -9.87
C THR A 187 13.33 -16.76 -10.78
N SER A 188 13.53 -17.56 -11.84
CA SER A 188 14.47 -17.23 -12.93
C SER A 188 14.02 -16.05 -13.79
N LEU A 189 12.82 -15.49 -13.51
CA LEU A 189 12.21 -14.40 -14.27
C LEU A 189 12.57 -13.00 -13.73
N GLY A 190 13.33 -12.94 -12.62
CA GLY A 190 13.85 -11.70 -12.05
C GLY A 190 12.97 -11.08 -10.96
N PHE A 191 11.83 -11.68 -10.63
CA PHE A 191 11.00 -11.33 -9.49
C PHE A 191 10.88 -12.50 -8.52
N ASP A 192 10.55 -12.24 -7.28
CA ASP A 192 10.25 -13.25 -6.28
C ASP A 192 8.75 -13.54 -6.26
N LEU A 193 8.38 -14.77 -5.89
CA LEU A 193 7.00 -15.23 -5.85
C LEU A 193 6.63 -15.78 -4.47
N ILE A 194 5.48 -15.39 -3.95
CA ILE A 194 4.77 -16.14 -2.92
C ILE A 194 3.57 -16.80 -3.60
N ALA A 195 3.56 -18.12 -3.60
CA ALA A 195 2.54 -18.91 -4.26
C ALA A 195 1.27 -19.01 -3.43
N GLY A 196 0.13 -18.92 -4.11
CA GLY A 196 -1.16 -19.29 -3.56
C GLY A 196 -1.35 -20.81 -3.52
N SER A 197 -2.37 -21.26 -2.80
CA SER A 197 -2.79 -22.65 -2.85
C SER A 197 -3.91 -22.87 -3.86
N SER A 198 -3.96 -24.03 -4.48
CA SER A 198 -5.07 -24.42 -5.33
C SER A 198 -5.96 -25.46 -4.63
N GLY A 199 -7.24 -25.15 -4.50
CA GLY A 199 -8.26 -26.17 -4.37
C GLY A 199 -9.17 -26.18 -3.15
N GLU A 200 -8.81 -25.70 -1.96
CA GLU A 200 -9.67 -25.95 -0.79
C GLU A 200 -9.99 -24.78 0.11
N PHE A 201 -9.22 -23.70 0.04
CA PHE A 201 -9.38 -22.60 0.99
C PHE A 201 -9.84 -21.30 0.30
N LYS A 202 -10.96 -20.78 0.73
CA LYS A 202 -11.43 -19.47 0.27
C LYS A 202 -10.95 -18.39 1.23
N LEU A 203 -10.37 -17.31 0.71
CA LEU A 203 -10.07 -16.08 1.48
C LEU A 203 -11.27 -15.62 2.32
N ALA A 204 -12.48 -15.93 1.86
CA ALA A 204 -13.71 -15.65 2.61
C ALA A 204 -13.76 -16.28 4.02
N ASN A 205 -12.98 -17.32 4.27
CA ASN A 205 -12.97 -18.05 5.53
C ASN A 205 -11.88 -17.57 6.52
N ILE A 206 -11.06 -16.58 6.13
CA ILE A 206 -10.02 -16.03 7.00
C ILE A 206 -10.68 -15.24 8.13
N ASN A 207 -10.42 -15.67 9.36
CA ASN A 207 -10.87 -14.95 10.54
C ASN A 207 -10.07 -13.68 10.78
N TYR A 208 -10.54 -12.85 11.73
CA TYR A 208 -9.92 -11.58 12.06
C TYR A 208 -8.42 -11.71 12.45
N ILE A 209 -8.07 -12.71 13.25
CA ILE A 209 -6.71 -12.93 13.75
C ILE A 209 -5.77 -13.29 12.60
N GLN A 210 -6.20 -14.19 11.73
CA GLN A 210 -5.45 -14.58 10.53
C GLN A 210 -5.24 -13.41 9.59
N ARG A 211 -6.28 -12.60 9.35
CA ARG A 211 -6.20 -11.39 8.53
C ARG A 211 -5.20 -10.39 9.10
N SER A 212 -5.25 -10.17 10.42
CA SER A 212 -4.33 -9.26 11.12
C SER A 212 -2.88 -9.74 11.05
N LYS A 213 -2.65 -11.05 11.26
CA LYS A 213 -1.32 -11.67 11.12
C LYS A 213 -0.79 -11.49 9.70
N PHE A 214 -1.62 -11.77 8.69
CA PHE A 214 -1.29 -11.61 7.29
C PHE A 214 -0.82 -10.18 6.98
N ILE A 215 -1.64 -9.18 7.28
CA ILE A 215 -1.34 -7.77 6.99
C ILE A 215 -0.03 -7.32 7.64
N ARG A 216 0.19 -7.68 8.92
CA ARG A 216 1.40 -7.33 9.65
C ARG A 216 2.65 -7.95 9.03
N SER A 217 2.59 -9.23 8.71
CA SER A 217 3.72 -9.96 8.14
C SER A 217 4.07 -9.45 6.74
N PHE A 218 3.07 -9.15 5.92
CA PHE A 218 3.29 -8.58 4.59
C PHE A 218 3.86 -7.15 4.63
N ARG A 219 3.50 -6.36 5.63
CA ARG A 219 4.11 -5.03 5.82
C ARG A 219 5.62 -5.11 5.98
N ASN A 220 6.11 -6.09 6.74
CA ASN A 220 7.55 -6.26 6.97
C ASN A 220 8.27 -6.77 5.73
N ILE A 221 7.69 -7.75 5.03
CA ILE A 221 8.29 -8.31 3.80
C ILE A 221 8.31 -7.29 2.68
N SER A 222 7.22 -6.56 2.45
CA SER A 222 7.13 -5.57 1.38
C SER A 222 8.23 -4.50 1.45
N GLN A 223 8.72 -4.16 2.64
CA GLN A 223 9.79 -3.18 2.80
C GLN A 223 11.12 -3.59 2.13
N ARG A 224 11.31 -4.86 1.79
CA ARG A 224 12.51 -5.38 1.11
C ARG A 224 12.44 -5.26 -0.41
N TYR A 225 11.29 -4.86 -0.95
CA TYR A 225 11.01 -4.77 -2.38
C TYR A 225 10.68 -3.34 -2.79
N ASP A 226 10.98 -2.98 -4.03
CA ASP A 226 10.53 -1.72 -4.61
C ASP A 226 9.01 -1.78 -4.91
N PHE A 227 8.54 -2.96 -5.34
CA PHE A 227 7.15 -3.22 -5.68
C PHE A 227 6.70 -4.56 -5.11
N THR A 228 5.50 -4.57 -4.53
CA THR A 228 4.79 -5.80 -4.16
C THR A 228 3.46 -5.82 -4.92
N ILE A 229 3.24 -6.85 -5.71
CA ILE A 229 2.04 -6.99 -6.55
C ILE A 229 1.21 -8.15 -6.01
N PHE A 230 -0.06 -7.89 -5.67
CA PHE A 230 -1.04 -8.90 -5.29
C PHE A 230 -1.94 -9.22 -6.48
N ASP A 231 -1.96 -10.48 -6.90
CA ASP A 231 -3.01 -11.03 -7.79
C ASP A 231 -4.13 -11.56 -6.91
N LEU A 232 -5.19 -10.76 -6.73
CA LEU A 232 -6.30 -11.13 -5.85
C LEU A 232 -7.34 -11.98 -6.58
N SER A 233 -8.15 -12.74 -5.83
CA SER A 233 -9.26 -13.55 -6.39
C SER A 233 -10.22 -12.69 -7.21
N ALA A 234 -10.90 -13.32 -8.16
CA ALA A 234 -12.03 -12.68 -8.82
C ALA A 234 -13.20 -12.51 -7.85
N GLY A 235 -13.95 -11.42 -7.99
CA GLY A 235 -15.12 -11.11 -7.19
C GLY A 235 -14.93 -9.90 -6.29
N ILE A 236 -16.01 -9.56 -5.59
CA ILE A 236 -16.13 -8.36 -4.76
C ILE A 236 -16.53 -8.71 -3.31
N THR A 237 -16.00 -9.81 -2.81
CA THR A 237 -16.19 -10.17 -1.39
C THR A 237 -15.49 -9.16 -0.49
N THR A 238 -16.02 -8.93 0.71
CA THR A 238 -15.44 -7.99 1.68
C THR A 238 -13.95 -8.26 1.89
N THR A 239 -13.54 -9.52 1.98
CA THR A 239 -12.14 -9.89 2.19
C THR A 239 -11.25 -9.45 1.02
N VAL A 240 -11.67 -9.68 -0.23
CA VAL A 240 -10.93 -9.24 -1.43
C VAL A 240 -10.82 -7.72 -1.46
N LEU A 241 -11.91 -7.02 -1.15
CA LEU A 241 -11.94 -5.56 -1.11
C LEU A 241 -11.04 -5.00 0.01
N ASP A 242 -11.04 -5.63 1.18
CA ASP A 242 -10.16 -5.25 2.29
C ASP A 242 -8.68 -5.38 1.91
N PHE A 243 -8.28 -6.47 1.26
CA PHE A 243 -6.91 -6.64 0.78
C PHE A 243 -6.56 -5.64 -0.34
N ALA A 244 -7.49 -5.40 -1.26
CA ALA A 244 -7.29 -4.41 -2.31
C ALA A 244 -7.05 -3.01 -1.72
N LEU A 245 -7.88 -2.59 -0.76
CA LEU A 245 -7.78 -1.28 -0.12
C LEU A 245 -6.62 -1.17 0.89
N ALA A 246 -6.03 -2.29 1.32
CA ALA A 246 -4.80 -2.30 2.08
C ALA A 246 -3.56 -1.95 1.23
N SER A 247 -3.68 -1.96 -0.09
CA SER A 247 -2.61 -1.59 -1.02
C SER A 247 -2.50 -0.08 -1.21
N ASP A 248 -1.35 0.38 -1.70
CA ASP A 248 -1.15 1.79 -2.05
C ASP A 248 -1.90 2.14 -3.33
N GLU A 249 -2.00 1.19 -4.26
CA GLU A 249 -2.65 1.36 -5.56
C GLU A 249 -3.51 0.13 -5.90
N ILE A 250 -4.64 0.38 -6.54
CA ILE A 250 -5.54 -0.67 -7.01
C ILE A 250 -5.63 -0.58 -8.54
N ILE A 251 -5.38 -1.70 -9.20
CA ILE A 251 -5.60 -1.86 -10.64
C ILE A 251 -6.81 -2.77 -10.85
N ILE A 252 -7.87 -2.22 -11.42
CA ILE A 252 -9.07 -2.95 -11.80
C ILE A 252 -8.92 -3.38 -13.24
N VAL A 253 -8.95 -4.70 -13.48
CA VAL A 253 -8.92 -5.27 -14.84
C VAL A 253 -10.35 -5.53 -15.31
N SER A 254 -10.71 -4.93 -16.44
CA SER A 254 -12.02 -5.09 -17.09
C SER A 254 -11.85 -5.47 -18.57
N THR A 255 -12.90 -5.96 -19.20
CA THR A 255 -12.92 -6.32 -20.63
C THR A 255 -14.11 -5.69 -21.33
N PRO A 256 -14.08 -5.56 -22.67
CA PRO A 256 -15.20 -5.03 -23.43
C PRO A 256 -16.51 -5.81 -23.26
N GLN A 257 -16.41 -7.10 -22.99
CA GLN A 257 -17.56 -7.98 -22.82
C GLN A 257 -18.27 -7.78 -21.47
N ASP A 258 -17.59 -7.18 -20.48
CA ASP A 258 -18.05 -7.12 -19.10
C ASP A 258 -17.96 -5.70 -18.51
N ILE A 259 -18.47 -4.69 -19.20
CA ILE A 259 -18.49 -3.28 -18.77
C ILE A 259 -19.19 -3.14 -17.42
N ILE A 260 -20.32 -3.84 -17.24
CA ILE A 260 -21.10 -3.81 -16.00
C ILE A 260 -20.27 -4.37 -14.83
N ALA A 261 -19.52 -5.45 -15.06
CA ALA A 261 -18.66 -6.02 -14.03
C ALA A 261 -17.52 -5.08 -13.65
N GLY A 262 -16.93 -4.35 -14.61
CA GLY A 262 -15.92 -3.32 -14.36
C GLY A 262 -16.48 -2.19 -13.47
N TYR A 263 -17.64 -1.64 -13.83
CA TYR A 263 -18.32 -0.63 -13.01
C TYR A 263 -18.68 -1.17 -11.63
N ALA A 264 -19.23 -2.38 -11.51
CA ALA A 264 -19.58 -2.99 -10.23
C ALA A 264 -18.37 -3.18 -9.32
N CYS A 265 -17.20 -3.52 -9.88
CA CYS A 265 -15.95 -3.61 -9.14
C CYS A 265 -15.55 -2.25 -8.57
N ILE A 266 -15.58 -1.19 -9.37
CA ILE A 266 -15.29 0.18 -8.94
C ILE A 266 -16.25 0.60 -7.82
N LYS A 267 -17.54 0.37 -8.00
CA LYS A 267 -18.58 0.72 -7.02
C LYS A 267 -18.36 -0.01 -5.69
N ALA A 268 -18.08 -1.30 -5.73
CA ALA A 268 -17.84 -2.09 -4.53
C ALA A 268 -16.58 -1.63 -3.77
N CYS A 269 -15.49 -1.37 -4.49
CA CYS A 269 -14.28 -0.79 -3.90
C CYS A 269 -14.54 0.56 -3.26
N PHE A 270 -15.31 1.42 -3.93
CA PHE A 270 -15.65 2.74 -3.42
C PHE A 270 -16.51 2.67 -2.15
N GLN A 271 -17.52 1.79 -2.12
CA GLN A 271 -18.35 1.58 -0.94
C GLN A 271 -17.52 1.08 0.26
N GLN A 272 -16.62 0.13 0.02
CA GLN A 272 -15.73 -0.35 1.07
C GLN A 272 -14.71 0.71 1.50
N PHE A 273 -14.22 1.53 0.57
CA PHE A 273 -13.36 2.68 0.86
C PHE A 273 -14.06 3.69 1.78
N MET A 274 -15.30 4.08 1.47
CA MET A 274 -16.09 4.98 2.33
C MET A 274 -16.26 4.40 3.73
N ALA A 275 -16.66 3.12 3.84
CA ALA A 275 -16.83 2.47 5.13
C ALA A 275 -15.54 2.42 5.97
N ILE A 276 -14.38 2.34 5.32
CA ILE A 276 -13.07 2.40 5.97
C ILE A 276 -12.77 3.83 6.45
N GLU A 277 -12.96 4.83 5.59
CA GLU A 277 -12.70 6.24 5.92
C GLU A 277 -13.62 6.74 7.05
N GLU A 278 -14.90 6.36 7.03
CA GLU A 278 -15.88 6.66 8.11
C GLU A 278 -15.46 6.04 9.44
N LYS A 279 -15.05 4.77 9.45
CA LYS A 279 -14.54 4.11 10.66
C LYS A 279 -13.26 4.77 11.20
N LEU A 280 -12.41 5.30 10.32
CA LEU A 280 -11.21 6.03 10.73
C LEU A 280 -11.58 7.39 11.32
N LEU A 281 -12.55 8.09 10.75
CA LEU A 281 -13.09 9.34 11.31
C LEU A 281 -13.63 9.13 12.73
N ASP A 282 -14.30 8.01 12.99
CA ASP A 282 -14.87 7.70 14.30
C ASP A 282 -13.82 7.29 15.34
N LYS A 283 -12.73 6.63 14.90
CA LYS A 283 -11.78 5.99 15.82
C LYS A 283 -10.48 6.77 16.03
N VAL A 284 -10.11 7.63 15.10
CA VAL A 284 -8.81 8.32 15.10
C VAL A 284 -9.04 9.82 15.21
N GLU A 285 -8.74 10.35 16.36
CA GLU A 285 -8.81 11.79 16.62
C GLU A 285 -7.93 12.57 15.64
N PHE A 286 -8.48 13.65 15.06
CA PHE A 286 -7.84 14.47 14.01
C PHE A 286 -7.54 13.75 12.68
N TYR A 287 -8.19 12.61 12.41
CA TYR A 287 -8.06 11.96 11.10
C TYR A 287 -8.62 12.85 9.99
N LYS A 288 -7.84 13.02 8.92
CA LYS A 288 -8.29 13.69 7.69
C LYS A 288 -8.62 12.63 6.64
N PRO A 289 -9.88 12.43 6.30
CA PRO A 289 -10.26 11.39 5.34
C PRO A 289 -9.78 11.73 3.94
N SER A 290 -9.41 10.71 3.20
CA SER A 290 -9.27 10.83 1.75
C SER A 290 -10.66 10.92 1.14
N ARG A 291 -10.98 12.03 0.48
CA ARG A 291 -12.31 12.24 -0.11
C ARG A 291 -12.47 11.68 -1.50
N VAL A 292 -11.37 11.31 -2.13
CA VAL A 292 -11.36 10.85 -3.51
C VAL A 292 -10.76 9.45 -3.61
N PHE A 293 -11.50 8.51 -4.12
CA PHE A 293 -11.04 7.18 -4.48
C PHE A 293 -10.68 7.15 -5.96
N SER A 294 -9.42 6.89 -6.30
CA SER A 294 -8.92 6.95 -7.68
C SER A 294 -8.23 5.64 -8.10
N PRO A 295 -9.00 4.57 -8.37
CA PRO A 295 -8.43 3.32 -8.83
C PRO A 295 -7.96 3.42 -10.29
N TRP A 296 -6.91 2.69 -10.62
CA TRP A 296 -6.49 2.48 -12.00
C TRP A 296 -7.39 1.46 -12.68
N VAL A 297 -7.66 1.65 -13.98
CA VAL A 297 -8.42 0.73 -14.80
C VAL A 297 -7.60 0.30 -16.01
N VAL A 298 -7.44 -0.99 -16.18
CA VAL A 298 -6.88 -1.64 -17.37
C VAL A 298 -8.01 -2.25 -18.18
N MET A 299 -8.16 -1.81 -19.44
CA MET A 299 -9.07 -2.45 -20.39
C MET A 299 -8.33 -3.55 -21.14
N ASN A 300 -8.54 -4.80 -20.70
CA ASN A 300 -7.89 -5.97 -21.27
C ASN A 300 -8.75 -6.62 -22.38
N GLN A 301 -8.12 -7.41 -23.23
CA GLN A 301 -8.76 -8.14 -24.33
C GLN A 301 -9.50 -7.21 -25.32
N ILE A 302 -8.99 -6.02 -25.54
CA ILE A 302 -9.56 -5.07 -26.50
C ILE A 302 -9.11 -5.38 -27.93
N SER A 303 -9.95 -5.08 -28.90
CA SER A 303 -9.62 -5.22 -30.32
C SER A 303 -8.74 -4.09 -30.85
N ASN A 304 -8.91 -2.90 -30.32
CA ASN A 304 -8.09 -1.71 -30.61
C ASN A 304 -8.11 -0.72 -29.42
N LEU A 305 -7.15 0.19 -29.37
CA LEU A 305 -7.00 1.14 -28.25
C LEU A 305 -8.19 2.08 -28.09
N ASN A 306 -8.82 2.49 -29.20
CA ASN A 306 -9.98 3.39 -29.15
C ASN A 306 -11.18 2.71 -28.46
N GLN A 307 -11.36 1.40 -28.66
CA GLN A 307 -12.37 0.64 -27.94
C GLN A 307 -12.15 0.70 -26.42
N GLY A 308 -10.90 0.54 -25.98
CA GLY A 308 -10.55 0.61 -24.57
C GLY A 308 -10.90 1.97 -23.95
N ILE A 309 -10.51 3.04 -24.63
CA ILE A 309 -10.80 4.43 -24.20
C ILE A 309 -12.31 4.68 -24.17
N PHE A 310 -13.02 4.28 -25.22
CA PHE A 310 -14.48 4.45 -25.33
C PHE A 310 -15.20 3.77 -24.14
N ILE A 311 -14.84 2.51 -23.83
CA ILE A 311 -15.48 1.75 -22.76
C ILE A 311 -15.13 2.36 -21.40
N PHE A 312 -13.87 2.73 -21.19
CA PHE A 312 -13.45 3.40 -19.96
C PHE A 312 -14.26 4.67 -19.72
N ASN A 313 -14.43 5.51 -20.73
CA ASN A 313 -15.23 6.76 -20.63
C ASN A 313 -16.70 6.45 -20.26
N ARG A 314 -17.27 5.38 -20.79
CA ARG A 314 -18.64 4.92 -20.41
C ARG A 314 -18.71 4.49 -18.94
N ILE A 315 -17.67 3.82 -18.43
CA ILE A 315 -17.57 3.45 -17.01
C ILE A 315 -17.50 4.72 -16.14
N CYS A 316 -16.66 5.69 -16.51
CA CYS A 316 -16.55 6.96 -15.80
C CYS A 316 -17.86 7.74 -15.79
N GLN A 317 -18.52 7.89 -16.93
CA GLN A 317 -19.84 8.52 -17.04
C GLN A 317 -20.86 7.85 -16.12
N THR A 318 -20.91 6.51 -16.10
CA THR A 318 -21.81 5.76 -15.21
C THR A 318 -21.46 5.97 -13.73
N ALA A 319 -20.18 6.09 -13.39
CA ALA A 319 -19.74 6.38 -12.04
C ALA A 319 -20.15 7.80 -11.61
N ASP A 320 -20.01 8.78 -12.49
CA ASP A 320 -20.46 10.17 -12.23
C ASP A 320 -21.98 10.24 -12.03
N GLU A 321 -22.75 9.59 -12.90
CA GLU A 321 -24.21 9.61 -12.85
C GLU A 321 -24.79 8.84 -11.65
N ARG A 322 -24.17 7.76 -11.23
CA ARG A 322 -24.75 6.82 -10.25
C ARG A 322 -24.05 6.79 -8.89
N ILE A 323 -22.90 7.42 -8.76
CA ILE A 323 -22.14 7.49 -7.51
C ILE A 323 -21.93 8.96 -7.16
N ASN A 324 -21.17 9.72 -7.95
CA ASN A 324 -20.76 11.07 -7.61
C ASN A 324 -21.93 12.07 -7.56
N SER A 325 -23.01 11.81 -8.29
CA SER A 325 -24.23 12.65 -8.24
C SER A 325 -25.05 12.48 -6.95
N ILE A 326 -24.84 11.36 -6.23
CA ILE A 326 -25.59 11.01 -5.02
C ILE A 326 -24.73 11.26 -3.78
N GLU A 327 -23.47 10.85 -3.85
CA GLU A 327 -22.51 10.98 -2.75
C GLU A 327 -21.88 12.39 -2.79
N THR A 328 -22.03 13.15 -1.70
CA THR A 328 -21.56 14.55 -1.65
C THR A 328 -20.24 14.73 -0.90
N PHE A 329 -19.89 13.81 -0.02
CA PHE A 329 -18.68 13.90 0.82
C PHE A 329 -17.49 13.17 0.22
N PHE A 330 -17.75 12.01 -0.36
CA PHE A 330 -16.75 11.19 -1.05
C PHE A 330 -17.01 11.19 -2.56
N SER A 331 -15.98 10.97 -3.35
CA SER A 331 -16.10 10.81 -4.80
C SER A 331 -15.20 9.73 -5.34
N VAL A 332 -15.59 9.13 -6.47
CA VAL A 332 -14.76 8.18 -7.20
C VAL A 332 -14.31 8.80 -8.52
N LYS A 333 -13.00 8.72 -8.80
CA LYS A 333 -12.40 9.22 -10.04
C LYS A 333 -11.50 8.14 -10.63
N PRO A 334 -12.04 7.16 -11.36
CA PRO A 334 -11.24 6.12 -12.00
C PRO A 334 -10.24 6.73 -12.98
N GLN A 335 -9.05 6.15 -13.05
CA GLN A 335 -7.98 6.61 -13.93
C GLN A 335 -7.67 5.53 -14.98
N TYR A 336 -7.53 5.93 -16.23
CA TYR A 336 -7.19 5.00 -17.31
C TYR A 336 -5.70 4.68 -17.28
N LEU A 337 -5.32 3.48 -16.86
CA LEU A 337 -3.93 3.04 -16.94
C LEU A 337 -3.54 2.68 -18.37
N GLY A 338 -4.48 2.10 -19.13
CA GLY A 338 -4.30 1.77 -20.55
C GLY A 338 -5.08 0.54 -20.98
N GLY A 339 -4.86 0.13 -22.22
CA GLY A 339 -5.49 -1.03 -22.83
C GLY A 339 -4.50 -2.10 -23.24
N VAL A 340 -4.90 -3.38 -23.15
CA VAL A 340 -4.13 -4.53 -23.61
C VAL A 340 -4.87 -5.21 -24.74
N LEU A 341 -4.25 -5.21 -25.91
CA LEU A 341 -4.81 -5.82 -27.12
C LEU A 341 -4.92 -7.34 -26.98
N TYR A 342 -6.00 -7.92 -27.50
CA TYR A 342 -6.17 -9.35 -27.53
C TYR A 342 -5.32 -9.99 -28.63
N ASP A 343 -4.54 -10.99 -28.27
CA ASP A 343 -3.74 -11.79 -29.18
C ASP A 343 -3.73 -13.25 -28.71
N LYS A 344 -4.54 -14.06 -29.34
CA LYS A 344 -4.70 -15.47 -28.98
C LYS A 344 -3.44 -16.29 -29.19
N GLU A 345 -2.64 -15.96 -30.20
CA GLU A 345 -1.40 -16.68 -30.51
C GLU A 345 -0.31 -16.37 -29.47
N ALA A 346 -0.19 -15.11 -29.08
CA ALA A 346 0.75 -14.69 -28.03
C ALA A 346 0.42 -15.38 -26.69
N ILE A 347 -0.86 -15.46 -26.33
CA ILE A 347 -1.32 -16.13 -25.11
C ILE A 347 -1.00 -17.62 -25.16
N ARG A 348 -1.37 -18.33 -26.25
CA ARG A 348 -1.10 -19.75 -26.41
C ARG A 348 0.39 -20.09 -26.40
N ALA A 349 1.22 -19.27 -27.03
CA ALA A 349 2.67 -19.45 -27.03
C ALA A 349 3.24 -19.31 -25.62
N ALA A 350 2.74 -18.37 -24.83
CA ALA A 350 3.13 -18.19 -23.44
C ALA A 350 2.73 -19.38 -22.55
N GLU A 351 1.49 -19.85 -22.70
CA GLU A 351 0.97 -21.00 -21.96
C GLU A 351 1.74 -22.28 -22.29
N SER A 352 2.03 -22.54 -23.57
CA SER A 352 2.81 -23.72 -23.99
C SER A 352 4.23 -23.70 -23.47
N GLN A 353 4.87 -22.53 -23.35
CA GLN A 353 6.23 -22.38 -22.83
C GLN A 353 6.27 -22.13 -21.32
N ARG A 354 5.11 -22.00 -20.68
CA ARG A 354 5.00 -21.71 -19.23
C ARG A 354 5.82 -20.49 -18.80
N LYS A 355 5.70 -19.42 -19.57
CA LYS A 355 6.41 -18.15 -19.36
C LYS A 355 5.50 -16.96 -19.62
N PRO A 356 5.80 -15.77 -19.01
CA PRO A 356 5.10 -14.54 -19.36
C PRO A 356 5.18 -14.25 -20.87
N PHE A 357 4.10 -13.81 -21.50
CA PHE A 357 4.14 -13.57 -22.96
C PHE A 357 5.02 -12.38 -23.35
N THR A 358 5.29 -11.45 -22.45
CA THR A 358 6.26 -10.38 -22.64
C THR A 358 7.71 -10.90 -22.79
N LEU A 359 7.98 -12.10 -22.26
CA LEU A 359 9.27 -12.78 -22.43
C LEU A 359 9.29 -13.65 -23.69
N VAL A 360 8.20 -14.37 -23.97
CA VAL A 360 8.08 -15.30 -25.10
C VAL A 360 7.99 -14.55 -26.43
N ASN A 361 7.17 -13.51 -26.47
CA ASN A 361 6.94 -12.69 -27.66
C ASN A 361 6.90 -11.19 -27.29
N PRO A 362 8.09 -10.58 -27.02
CA PRO A 362 8.15 -9.19 -26.59
C PRO A 362 7.67 -8.19 -27.64
N LYS A 363 7.65 -8.58 -28.92
CA LYS A 363 7.18 -7.73 -30.02
C LYS A 363 5.68 -7.88 -30.30
N SER A 364 4.97 -8.78 -29.62
CA SER A 364 3.51 -8.89 -29.78
C SER A 364 2.82 -7.63 -29.29
N LYS A 365 1.65 -7.34 -29.84
CA LYS A 365 0.85 -6.17 -29.45
C LYS A 365 0.52 -6.14 -27.96
N PRO A 366 0.05 -7.23 -27.32
CA PRO A 366 -0.19 -7.22 -25.89
C PRO A 366 1.10 -6.99 -25.06
N SER A 367 2.25 -7.51 -25.51
CA SER A 367 3.52 -7.27 -24.82
C SER A 367 3.90 -5.80 -24.82
N GLN A 368 3.75 -5.13 -25.97
CA GLN A 368 4.02 -3.69 -26.08
C GLN A 368 3.04 -2.86 -25.24
N CYS A 369 1.76 -3.25 -25.20
CA CYS A 369 0.79 -2.60 -24.32
C CYS A 369 1.21 -2.73 -22.86
N LEU A 370 1.56 -3.92 -22.38
CA LEU A 370 1.97 -4.14 -21.00
C LEU A 370 3.29 -3.48 -20.65
N ASP A 371 4.26 -3.40 -21.59
CA ASP A 371 5.49 -2.62 -21.38
C ASP A 371 5.17 -1.14 -21.13
N TYR A 372 4.26 -0.58 -21.90
CA TYR A 372 3.77 0.79 -21.67
C TYR A 372 3.11 0.94 -20.29
N LEU A 373 2.21 0.03 -19.90
CA LEU A 373 1.58 0.04 -18.58
C LEU A 373 2.61 -0.05 -17.45
N GLY A 374 3.60 -0.95 -17.60
CA GLY A 374 4.66 -1.11 -16.63
C GLY A 374 5.49 0.16 -16.42
N ARG A 375 5.76 0.91 -17.49
CA ARG A 375 6.46 2.21 -17.42
C ARG A 375 5.63 3.22 -16.62
N ILE A 376 4.35 3.35 -16.91
CA ILE A 376 3.46 4.24 -16.15
C ILE A 376 3.42 3.80 -14.67
N VAL A 377 3.30 2.50 -14.41
CA VAL A 377 3.30 1.99 -13.03
C VAL A 377 4.60 2.34 -12.30
N MET A 378 5.75 2.36 -12.96
CA MET A 378 7.03 2.72 -12.33
C MET A 378 7.22 4.23 -12.09
N GLU A 379 6.46 5.09 -12.73
CA GLU A 379 6.56 6.53 -12.49
C GLU A 379 6.27 6.88 -11.02
N PRO A 380 6.96 7.88 -10.44
CA PRO A 380 6.67 8.34 -9.09
C PRO A 380 5.20 8.79 -8.92
N PRO A 381 4.57 8.52 -7.79
CA PRO A 381 3.19 8.94 -7.53
C PRO A 381 2.94 10.45 -7.66
N GLU A 382 3.95 11.25 -7.38
CA GLU A 382 3.93 12.72 -7.46
C GLU A 382 3.68 13.23 -8.87
N ILE A 383 4.09 12.46 -9.89
CA ILE A 383 3.85 12.80 -11.30
C ILE A 383 2.43 12.39 -11.71
N ARG A 384 1.81 11.40 -11.02
CA ARG A 384 0.54 10.78 -11.42
C ARG A 384 -0.69 11.42 -10.82
N SER A 385 -0.62 11.94 -9.62
CA SER A 385 -1.74 12.67 -9.01
C SER A 385 -1.31 13.47 -7.79
N TYR A 386 -1.74 14.70 -7.75
CA TYR A 386 -1.57 15.66 -6.66
C TYR A 386 -2.31 15.28 -5.36
N ASN A 387 -2.97 14.10 -5.28
CA ASN A 387 -3.93 13.76 -4.23
C ASN A 387 -3.66 12.48 -3.45
N GLN A 388 -2.49 11.85 -3.56
CA GLN A 388 -2.16 10.64 -2.76
C GLN A 388 -1.23 10.91 -1.58
N GLU A 389 -1.38 12.01 -0.90
CA GLU A 389 -0.57 12.35 0.28
C GLU A 389 -0.96 11.64 1.58
N LEU A 390 -1.65 10.51 1.56
CA LEU A 390 -2.02 9.84 2.80
C LEU A 390 -1.66 8.35 2.78
N ARG A 391 -0.77 8.02 3.74
CA ARG A 391 -0.45 6.69 4.28
C ARG A 391 -1.02 5.53 3.49
N GLY A 392 -0.17 4.74 2.84
CA GLY A 392 -0.55 3.59 2.06
C GLY A 392 -1.57 2.69 2.74
N GLY A 393 -2.33 1.95 1.97
CA GLY A 393 -3.49 1.18 2.41
C GLY A 393 -3.25 0.30 3.64
N LEU A 394 -2.05 -0.31 3.80
CA LEU A 394 -1.70 -1.08 5.00
C LEU A 394 -1.71 -0.23 6.29
N GLY A 395 -1.32 1.05 6.21
CA GLY A 395 -1.37 1.96 7.36
C GLY A 395 -2.80 2.27 7.78
N ARG A 396 -3.73 2.46 6.82
CA ARG A 396 -5.15 2.65 7.10
C ARG A 396 -5.76 1.40 7.74
N PHE A 397 -5.43 0.24 7.21
CA PHE A 397 -5.89 -1.04 7.74
C PHE A 397 -5.42 -1.26 9.19
N ALA A 398 -4.12 -1.00 9.46
CA ALA A 398 -3.58 -1.09 10.81
C ALA A 398 -4.31 -0.20 11.83
N MET A 399 -4.68 1.03 11.43
CA MET A 399 -5.43 1.95 12.30
C MET A 399 -6.85 1.46 12.61
N ILE A 400 -7.57 0.87 11.63
CA ILE A 400 -8.92 0.35 11.84
C ILE A 400 -8.93 -0.79 12.85
N PHE A 401 -7.91 -1.65 12.79
CA PHE A 401 -7.84 -2.85 13.62
C PHE A 401 -7.05 -2.64 14.92
N GLY A 402 -6.73 -1.39 15.29
CA GLY A 402 -5.99 -1.09 16.53
C GLY A 402 -4.57 -1.66 16.54
N MET A 403 -3.99 -1.84 15.37
CA MET A 403 -2.62 -2.30 15.19
C MET A 403 -1.71 -1.08 15.04
N SER A 404 -1.39 -0.42 16.15
CA SER A 404 -0.39 0.65 16.20
C SER A 404 1.02 0.09 16.38
#